data_abecee3d7c9b1ed0f1c50830bd5734e9
#
_entry.id   abecee3d7c9b1ed0f1c50830bd5734e9
#
_cell.length_a   1.000
_cell.length_b   1.000
_cell.length_c   1.000
_cell.angle_alpha   90.00
_cell.angle_beta   90.00
_cell.angle_gamma   90.00
#
_symmetry.space_group_name_H-M   'P 1'
#
loop_
_entity.id
_entity.type
_entity.pdbx_description
1 polymer ?
#
loop_
_entity_poly.entity_id
_entity_poly.type
_entity_poly.pdbx_seq_one_letter_code
_entity_poly.pdbx_strand_id
1 'polypeptide(L)'
;MGQSRADMVMVVHDALYGIEIKSDADSYARLDRQVKDYNLYYDYDLVVVGTRHAAHIKEHVPEWWGIITVEQVGDQVDFYMLREPQSNPQMDWNCKIEILWRPELAHIQELNAMHAYKQKSKRFVADKIVETVPKETLAVQLSEELFERDYTKIWETIQNFRKENGQKLRRRRRRRKTKKQA
;
A
#
# COMPACT_ATOMS: atom_id res chain seq x y z
N MET A 1 -0.29 13.39 2.76
CA MET A 1 -0.88 12.04 2.69
C MET A 1 -1.82 11.99 1.51
N GLY A 2 -1.67 11.01 0.63
CA GLY A 2 -2.62 10.74 -0.44
C GLY A 2 -4.02 10.53 0.13
N GLN A 3 -5.03 10.96 -0.60
CA GLN A 3 -6.44 10.79 -0.18
C GLN A 3 -6.97 9.40 -0.53
N SER A 4 -6.27 8.68 -1.39
CA SER A 4 -6.61 7.33 -1.83
C SER A 4 -5.82 6.28 -1.04
N ARG A 5 -6.41 5.11 -0.87
CA ARG A 5 -5.78 3.95 -0.26
C ARG A 5 -5.83 2.82 -1.27
N ALA A 6 -4.71 2.14 -1.47
CA ALA A 6 -4.68 0.93 -2.28
C ALA A 6 -5.62 -0.14 -1.71
N ASP A 7 -6.31 -0.86 -2.58
CA ASP A 7 -7.15 -1.99 -2.17
C ASP A 7 -6.28 -3.13 -1.65
N MET A 8 -5.12 -3.35 -2.29
CA MET A 8 -4.09 -4.27 -1.84
C MET A 8 -2.69 -3.66 -2.03
N VAL A 9 -1.76 -4.07 -1.19
CA VAL A 9 -0.33 -3.80 -1.37
C VAL A 9 0.39 -5.14 -1.32
N MET A 10 1.13 -5.45 -2.38
CA MET A 10 2.02 -6.59 -2.39
C MET A 10 3.45 -6.09 -2.09
N VAL A 11 4.06 -6.71 -1.10
CA VAL A 11 5.43 -6.41 -0.68
C VAL A 11 6.34 -7.52 -1.21
N VAL A 12 7.36 -7.16 -1.95
CA VAL A 12 8.44 -8.06 -2.37
C VAL A 12 9.75 -7.59 -1.75
N HIS A 13 10.84 -8.32 -1.95
CA HIS A 13 12.11 -8.09 -1.27
C HIS A 13 12.59 -6.61 -1.28
N ASP A 14 12.45 -5.93 -2.40
CA ASP A 14 13.00 -4.59 -2.61
C ASP A 14 12.00 -3.61 -3.26
N ALA A 15 10.72 -4.00 -3.36
CA ALA A 15 9.72 -3.19 -4.02
C ALA A 15 8.31 -3.35 -3.43
N LEU A 16 7.49 -2.33 -3.64
CA LEU A 16 6.07 -2.31 -3.31
C LEU A 16 5.22 -2.23 -4.58
N TYR A 17 4.19 -3.06 -4.64
CA TYR A 17 3.16 -3.01 -5.69
C TYR A 17 1.87 -2.46 -5.11
N GLY A 18 1.37 -1.36 -5.67
CA GLY A 18 0.03 -0.84 -5.41
C GLY A 18 -0.99 -1.50 -6.33
N ILE A 19 -2.06 -2.09 -5.78
CA ILE A 19 -3.06 -2.81 -6.56
C ILE A 19 -4.43 -2.18 -6.31
N GLU A 20 -5.05 -1.71 -7.38
CA GLU A 20 -6.43 -1.21 -7.41
C GLU A 20 -7.34 -2.27 -8.04
N ILE A 21 -8.54 -2.45 -7.47
CA ILE A 21 -9.51 -3.44 -7.95
C ILE A 21 -10.77 -2.72 -8.43
N LYS A 22 -11.17 -2.97 -9.67
CA LYS A 22 -12.39 -2.45 -10.29
C LYS A 22 -13.30 -3.59 -10.75
N SER A 23 -14.36 -3.82 -10.02
CA SER A 23 -15.42 -4.76 -10.47
C SER A 23 -16.19 -4.19 -11.66
N ASP A 24 -16.92 -5.03 -12.36
CA ASP A 24 -17.79 -4.62 -13.49
C ASP A 24 -18.87 -3.59 -13.10
N ALA A 25 -19.17 -3.46 -11.81
CA ALA A 25 -20.14 -2.48 -11.30
C ALA A 25 -19.48 -1.13 -10.93
N ASP A 26 -18.16 -1.04 -10.91
CA ASP A 26 -17.45 0.18 -10.56
C ASP A 26 -17.38 1.17 -11.73
N SER A 27 -17.16 2.43 -11.42
CA SER A 27 -16.90 3.49 -12.41
C SER A 27 -15.48 4.02 -12.27
N TYR A 28 -15.02 4.74 -13.30
CA TYR A 28 -13.69 5.40 -13.30
C TYR A 28 -13.67 6.76 -12.56
N ALA A 29 -14.78 7.22 -12.00
CA ALA A 29 -14.91 8.56 -11.40
C ALA A 29 -13.81 8.92 -10.36
N ARG A 30 -13.23 7.92 -9.70
CA ARG A 30 -12.15 8.11 -8.70
C ARG A 30 -10.79 7.68 -9.20
N LEU A 31 -10.71 7.01 -10.35
CA LEU A 31 -9.51 6.34 -10.82
C LEU A 31 -8.36 7.34 -11.09
N ASP A 32 -8.65 8.47 -11.72
CA ASP A 32 -7.63 9.50 -12.00
C ASP A 32 -6.93 10.00 -10.74
N ARG A 33 -7.69 10.15 -9.64
CA ARG A 33 -7.10 10.54 -8.36
C ARG A 33 -6.32 9.39 -7.73
N GLN A 34 -6.83 8.16 -7.80
CA GLN A 34 -6.16 6.97 -7.30
C GLN A 34 -4.83 6.75 -8.03
N VAL A 35 -4.81 6.90 -9.35
CA VAL A 35 -3.57 6.84 -10.16
C VAL A 35 -2.54 7.87 -9.68
N LYS A 36 -2.95 9.13 -9.50
CA LYS A 36 -2.04 10.18 -9.00
C LYS A 36 -1.48 9.88 -7.62
N ASP A 37 -2.32 9.37 -6.73
CA ASP A 37 -1.88 9.00 -5.38
C ASP A 37 -0.94 7.79 -5.44
N TYR A 38 -1.28 6.72 -6.17
CA TYR A 38 -0.46 5.50 -6.23
C TYR A 38 0.91 5.77 -6.83
N ASN A 39 0.98 6.52 -7.91
CA ASN A 39 2.24 6.88 -8.56
C ASN A 39 3.27 7.52 -7.63
N LEU A 40 2.86 8.08 -6.50
CA LEU A 40 3.80 8.66 -5.53
C LEU A 40 4.35 7.64 -4.54
N TYR A 41 3.68 6.49 -4.33
CA TYR A 41 3.98 5.61 -3.21
C TYR A 41 4.56 4.26 -3.60
N TYR A 42 4.25 3.74 -4.80
CA TYR A 42 4.59 2.36 -5.17
C TYR A 42 5.61 2.32 -6.29
N ASP A 43 6.47 1.30 -6.26
CA ASP A 43 7.48 1.06 -7.30
C ASP A 43 6.83 0.51 -8.57
N TYR A 44 5.74 -0.22 -8.42
CA TYR A 44 4.93 -0.78 -9.48
C TYR A 44 3.45 -0.62 -9.12
N ASP A 45 2.64 -0.38 -10.12
CA ASP A 45 1.20 -0.23 -9.95
C ASP A 45 0.45 -1.22 -10.86
N LEU A 46 -0.63 -1.78 -10.33
CA LEU A 46 -1.49 -2.73 -11.01
C LEU A 46 -2.96 -2.32 -10.87
N VAL A 47 -3.71 -2.50 -11.94
CA VAL A 47 -5.17 -2.48 -11.86
C VAL A 47 -5.73 -3.85 -12.23
N VAL A 48 -6.59 -4.37 -11.37
CA VAL A 48 -7.33 -5.62 -11.58
C VAL A 48 -8.76 -5.27 -11.93
N VAL A 49 -9.23 -5.65 -13.10
CA VAL A 49 -10.53 -5.24 -13.64
C VAL A 49 -11.40 -6.42 -14.04
N GLY A 50 -12.72 -6.28 -13.90
CA GLY A 50 -13.66 -7.19 -14.54
C GLY A 50 -13.64 -7.07 -16.07
N THR A 51 -14.23 -8.05 -16.76
CA THR A 51 -14.18 -8.17 -18.23
C THR A 51 -14.75 -6.96 -18.96
N ARG A 52 -15.77 -6.28 -18.39
CA ARG A 52 -16.38 -5.07 -18.98
C ARG A 52 -15.39 -3.90 -19.11
N HIS A 53 -14.41 -3.83 -18.23
CA HIS A 53 -13.39 -2.76 -18.22
C HIS A 53 -12.16 -3.12 -19.04
N ALA A 54 -11.93 -4.38 -19.38
CA ALA A 54 -10.69 -4.87 -19.96
C ALA A 54 -10.28 -4.14 -21.27
N ALA A 55 -11.26 -3.77 -22.11
CA ALA A 55 -10.99 -3.09 -23.37
C ALA A 55 -10.55 -1.63 -23.22
N HIS A 56 -11.05 -0.93 -22.20
CA HIS A 56 -10.92 0.53 -22.07
C HIS A 56 -10.00 0.99 -20.93
N ILE A 57 -9.70 0.12 -19.96
CA ILE A 57 -8.91 0.49 -18.78
C ILE A 57 -7.53 1.09 -19.13
N LYS A 58 -6.92 0.66 -20.25
CA LYS A 58 -5.65 1.18 -20.75
C LYS A 58 -5.66 2.69 -21.05
N GLU A 59 -6.83 3.27 -21.27
CA GLU A 59 -7.02 4.71 -21.56
C GLU A 59 -7.04 5.53 -20.27
N HIS A 60 -7.20 4.87 -19.11
CA HIS A 60 -7.38 5.49 -17.79
C HIS A 60 -6.20 5.31 -16.85
N VAL A 61 -5.20 4.50 -17.23
CA VAL A 61 -4.01 4.27 -16.42
C VAL A 61 -2.74 4.47 -17.23
N PRO A 62 -1.64 4.96 -16.63
CA PRO A 62 -0.37 5.17 -17.30
C PRO A 62 0.18 3.90 -17.97
N GLU A 63 1.10 4.06 -18.90
CA GLU A 63 1.66 2.94 -19.66
C GLU A 63 2.46 1.94 -18.79
N TRP A 64 3.05 2.41 -17.70
CA TRP A 64 3.79 1.56 -16.74
C TRP A 64 2.90 0.77 -15.78
N TRP A 65 1.61 1.07 -15.69
CA TRP A 65 0.68 0.27 -14.88
C TRP A 65 0.44 -1.08 -15.51
N GLY A 66 0.54 -2.14 -14.69
CA GLY A 66 0.08 -3.48 -15.09
C GLY A 66 -1.44 -3.55 -15.14
N ILE A 67 -1.97 -4.38 -16.03
CA ILE A 67 -3.41 -4.61 -16.18
C ILE A 67 -3.68 -6.10 -16.11
N ILE A 68 -4.51 -6.51 -15.16
CA ILE A 68 -5.04 -7.85 -15.03
C ILE A 68 -6.55 -7.79 -15.26
N THR A 69 -7.08 -8.66 -16.10
CA THR A 69 -8.53 -8.87 -16.17
C THR A 69 -8.93 -10.16 -15.47
N VAL A 70 -10.12 -10.13 -14.91
CA VAL A 70 -10.68 -11.25 -14.14
C VAL A 70 -12.00 -11.66 -14.78
N GLU A 71 -12.11 -12.95 -15.08
CA GLU A 71 -13.32 -13.56 -15.63
C GLU A 71 -13.85 -14.63 -14.69
N GLN A 72 -15.16 -14.64 -14.48
CA GLN A 72 -15.81 -15.71 -13.76
C GLN A 72 -16.31 -16.76 -14.74
N VAL A 73 -15.76 -17.98 -14.64
CA VAL A 73 -16.14 -19.14 -15.47
C VAL A 73 -16.78 -20.19 -14.57
N GLY A 74 -18.10 -20.21 -14.48
CA GLY A 74 -18.84 -21.04 -13.52
C GLY A 74 -18.52 -20.63 -12.08
N ASP A 75 -18.00 -21.59 -11.29
CA ASP A 75 -17.59 -21.35 -9.90
C ASP A 75 -16.08 -20.99 -9.76
N GLN A 76 -15.36 -20.90 -10.87
CA GLN A 76 -13.94 -20.57 -10.89
C GLN A 76 -13.73 -19.12 -11.33
N VAL A 77 -12.57 -18.58 -10.97
CA VAL A 77 -12.15 -17.22 -11.34
C VAL A 77 -10.80 -17.33 -12.04
N ASP A 78 -10.77 -16.90 -13.29
CA ASP A 78 -9.57 -16.88 -14.11
C ASP A 78 -8.98 -15.46 -14.18
N PHE A 79 -7.65 -15.38 -14.20
CA PHE A 79 -6.89 -14.14 -14.26
C PHE A 79 -6.03 -14.10 -15.51
N TYR A 80 -6.12 -13.00 -16.25
CA TYR A 80 -5.32 -12.80 -17.47
C TYR A 80 -4.53 -11.50 -17.35
N MET A 81 -3.20 -11.61 -17.46
CA MET A 81 -2.31 -10.45 -17.53
C MET A 81 -2.39 -9.85 -18.94
N LEU A 82 -3.03 -8.69 -19.05
CA LEU A 82 -3.15 -7.97 -20.32
C LEU A 82 -1.95 -7.05 -20.58
N ARG A 83 -1.33 -6.55 -19.54
CA ARG A 83 -0.13 -5.72 -19.60
C ARG A 83 0.70 -5.94 -18.31
N GLU A 84 1.97 -6.29 -18.48
CA GLU A 84 2.91 -6.39 -17.36
C GLU A 84 3.20 -5.01 -16.75
N PRO A 85 3.32 -4.91 -15.42
CA PRO A 85 3.71 -3.68 -14.77
C PRO A 85 5.18 -3.35 -15.09
N GLN A 86 5.47 -2.08 -15.30
CA GLN A 86 6.82 -1.56 -15.43
C GLN A 86 7.16 -0.67 -14.22
N SER A 87 8.45 -0.42 -14.01
CA SER A 87 8.90 0.47 -12.95
C SER A 87 8.25 1.85 -13.08
N ASN A 88 7.69 2.32 -11.99
CA ASN A 88 6.99 3.59 -11.92
C ASN A 88 7.98 4.77 -11.90
N PRO A 89 8.02 5.61 -12.95
CA PRO A 89 8.97 6.73 -13.04
C PRO A 89 8.59 7.92 -12.14
N GLN A 90 7.41 7.91 -11.51
CA GLN A 90 6.89 9.01 -10.70
C GLN A 90 6.97 8.73 -9.19
N MET A 91 7.46 7.56 -8.78
CA MET A 91 7.58 7.21 -7.36
C MET A 91 8.50 8.20 -6.62
N ASP A 92 8.00 8.74 -5.51
CA ASP A 92 8.71 9.66 -4.64
C ASP A 92 9.07 8.99 -3.32
N TRP A 93 10.37 8.91 -3.03
CA TRP A 93 10.87 8.33 -1.79
C TRP A 93 10.34 9.01 -0.53
N ASN A 94 10.11 10.34 -0.58
CA ASN A 94 9.55 11.07 0.57
C ASN A 94 8.09 10.71 0.82
N CYS A 95 7.36 10.31 -0.24
CA CYS A 95 6.02 9.78 -0.11
C CYS A 95 6.04 8.30 0.31
N LYS A 96 6.82 7.47 -0.37
CA LYS A 96 6.91 6.04 -0.12
C LYS A 96 7.27 5.71 1.32
N ILE A 97 8.26 6.40 1.90
CA ILE A 97 8.70 6.18 3.29
C ILE A 97 7.61 6.53 4.32
N GLU A 98 6.63 7.37 3.97
CA GLU A 98 5.53 7.70 4.87
C GLU A 98 4.60 6.51 5.18
N ILE A 99 4.68 5.41 4.41
CA ILE A 99 3.99 4.15 4.68
C ILE A 99 4.46 3.55 6.02
N LEU A 100 5.73 3.77 6.38
CA LEU A 100 6.30 3.27 7.62
C LEU A 100 5.79 4.03 8.85
N TRP A 101 5.77 3.34 9.98
CA TRP A 101 5.45 3.92 11.27
C TRP A 101 6.69 4.45 11.97
N ARG A 102 6.50 5.26 13.02
CA ARG A 102 7.63 5.87 13.75
C ARG A 102 8.60 4.85 14.36
N PRO A 103 8.16 3.71 14.94
CA PRO A 103 9.07 2.67 15.41
C PRO A 103 9.89 2.02 14.30
N GLU A 104 9.29 1.77 13.13
CA GLU A 104 9.98 1.19 11.96
C GLU A 104 11.06 2.14 11.43
N LEU A 105 10.75 3.44 11.35
CA LEU A 105 11.76 4.45 11.03
C LEU A 105 12.91 4.48 12.06
N ALA A 106 12.63 4.25 13.35
CA ALA A 106 13.66 4.19 14.36
C ALA A 106 14.55 2.96 14.20
N HIS A 107 13.99 1.83 13.81
CA HIS A 107 14.75 0.61 13.51
C HIS A 107 15.65 0.81 12.28
N ILE A 108 15.16 1.43 11.20
CA ILE A 108 15.98 1.78 10.03
C ILE A 108 17.14 2.71 10.43
N GLN A 109 16.92 3.69 11.33
CA GLN A 109 18.01 4.53 11.85
C GLN A 109 19.07 3.68 12.57
N GLU A 110 18.66 2.71 13.37
CA GLU A 110 19.55 1.80 14.10
C GLU A 110 20.37 0.93 13.15
N LEU A 111 19.71 0.31 12.16
CA LEU A 111 20.37 -0.51 11.13
C LEU A 111 21.46 0.25 10.36
N ASN A 112 21.28 1.55 10.17
CA ASN A 112 22.22 2.40 9.43
C ASN A 112 23.13 3.25 10.34
N ALA A 113 23.25 2.93 11.64
CA ALA A 113 24.04 3.66 12.63
C ALA A 113 23.76 5.17 12.64
N MET A 114 22.54 5.59 12.34
CA MET A 114 22.13 6.99 12.31
C MET A 114 21.83 7.50 13.73
N HIS A 115 21.92 8.82 13.91
CA HIS A 115 21.50 9.45 15.16
C HIS A 115 20.00 9.21 15.43
N ALA A 116 19.66 8.85 16.67
CA ALA A 116 18.25 8.64 17.09
C ALA A 116 17.56 9.98 17.35
N TYR A 117 16.77 10.48 16.42
CA TYR A 117 16.01 11.74 16.54
C TYR A 117 14.73 11.57 17.37
N LYS A 118 14.84 11.21 18.67
CA LYS A 118 13.72 10.84 19.55
C LYS A 118 12.65 11.91 19.69
N GLN A 119 13.02 13.20 19.68
CA GLN A 119 12.10 14.32 19.87
C GLN A 119 11.65 15.00 18.55
N LYS A 120 12.04 14.46 17.41
CA LYS A 120 11.69 15.02 16.10
C LYS A 120 10.43 14.37 15.53
N SER A 121 9.74 15.11 14.68
CA SER A 121 8.55 14.61 13.99
C SER A 121 8.85 13.39 13.13
N LYS A 122 7.82 12.57 12.83
CA LYS A 122 7.94 11.43 11.91
C LYS A 122 8.53 11.87 10.58
N ARG A 123 8.02 12.98 10.01
CA ARG A 123 8.47 13.51 8.72
C ARG A 123 9.96 13.87 8.73
N PHE A 124 10.40 14.61 9.74
CA PHE A 124 11.83 14.96 9.86
C PHE A 124 12.73 13.72 9.83
N VAL A 125 12.33 12.67 10.53
CA VAL A 125 13.12 11.43 10.58
C VAL A 125 13.08 10.70 9.24
N ALA A 126 11.92 10.64 8.59
CA ALA A 126 11.76 10.08 7.26
C ALA A 126 12.65 10.81 6.23
N ASP A 127 12.60 12.14 6.21
CA ASP A 127 13.43 12.97 5.33
C ASP A 127 14.92 12.67 5.54
N LYS A 128 15.37 12.58 6.81
CA LYS A 128 16.78 12.26 7.12
C LYS A 128 17.20 10.86 6.68
N ILE A 129 16.33 9.88 6.79
CA ILE A 129 16.58 8.53 6.28
C ILE A 129 16.72 8.56 4.75
N VAL A 130 15.79 9.21 4.05
CA VAL A 130 15.81 9.31 2.59
C VAL A 130 17.06 10.06 2.09
N GLU A 131 17.53 11.07 2.81
CA GLU A 131 18.78 11.80 2.50
C GLU A 131 20.04 10.97 2.71
N THR A 132 20.06 10.08 3.71
CA THR A 132 21.30 9.46 4.20
C THR A 132 21.48 8.03 3.71
N VAL A 133 20.40 7.24 3.64
CA VAL A 133 20.48 5.82 3.30
C VAL A 133 20.41 5.62 1.78
N PRO A 134 21.34 4.82 1.18
CA PRO A 134 21.27 4.46 -0.23
C PRO A 134 19.92 3.84 -0.58
N LYS A 135 19.39 4.17 -1.75
CA LYS A 135 18.01 3.80 -2.13
C LYS A 135 17.81 2.29 -2.25
N GLU A 136 18.82 1.58 -2.72
CA GLU A 136 18.81 0.11 -2.83
C GLU A 136 18.71 -0.53 -1.44
N THR A 137 19.48 -0.03 -0.48
CA THR A 137 19.44 -0.49 0.92
C THR A 137 18.08 -0.14 1.56
N LEU A 138 17.61 1.09 1.34
CA LEU A 138 16.35 1.56 1.90
C LEU A 138 15.15 0.77 1.35
N ALA A 139 15.18 0.37 0.08
CA ALA A 139 14.13 -0.45 -0.54
C ALA A 139 13.97 -1.79 0.19
N VAL A 140 15.08 -2.49 0.43
CA VAL A 140 15.10 -3.76 1.16
C VAL A 140 14.61 -3.58 2.59
N GLN A 141 15.21 -2.63 3.33
CA GLN A 141 14.84 -2.39 4.73
C GLN A 141 13.37 -1.98 4.91
N LEU A 142 12.85 -1.16 4.00
CA LEU A 142 11.44 -0.76 4.01
C LEU A 142 10.52 -1.98 3.80
N SER A 143 10.87 -2.86 2.88
CA SER A 143 10.13 -4.09 2.63
C SER A 143 10.15 -5.02 3.84
N GLU A 144 11.31 -5.20 4.47
CA GLU A 144 11.47 -6.01 5.68
C GLU A 144 10.60 -5.50 6.84
N GLU A 145 10.57 -4.19 7.09
CA GLU A 145 9.70 -3.58 8.11
C GLU A 145 8.21 -3.90 7.85
N LEU A 146 7.79 -3.87 6.60
CA LEU A 146 6.42 -4.19 6.23
C LEU A 146 6.09 -5.67 6.35
N PHE A 147 7.04 -6.57 6.02
CA PHE A 147 6.89 -8.02 6.19
C PHE A 147 6.73 -8.41 7.65
N GLU A 148 7.55 -7.82 8.53
CA GLU A 148 7.54 -8.14 9.95
C GLU A 148 6.39 -7.49 10.72
N ARG A 149 5.62 -6.62 10.08
CA ARG A 149 4.52 -5.89 10.70
C ARG A 149 3.41 -6.80 11.18
N ASP A 150 3.41 -7.12 12.47
CA ASP A 150 2.32 -7.88 13.12
C ASP A 150 1.13 -6.96 13.46
N TYR A 151 0.20 -6.86 12.53
CA TYR A 151 -1.01 -6.06 12.71
C TYR A 151 -1.90 -6.49 13.91
N THR A 152 -1.79 -7.75 14.35
CA THR A 152 -2.55 -8.25 15.50
C THR A 152 -1.95 -7.73 16.79
N LYS A 153 -0.65 -7.86 16.99
CA LYS A 153 0.08 -7.30 18.14
C LYS A 153 -0.06 -5.79 18.22
N ILE A 154 0.06 -5.10 17.08
CA ILE A 154 -0.09 -3.65 17.02
C ILE A 154 -1.49 -3.22 17.46
N TRP A 155 -2.53 -3.91 17.00
CA TRP A 155 -3.90 -3.63 17.42
C TRP A 155 -4.08 -3.83 18.94
N GLU A 156 -3.56 -4.92 19.49
CA GLU A 156 -3.56 -5.21 20.92
C GLU A 156 -2.82 -4.13 21.73
N THR A 157 -1.64 -3.73 21.28
CA THR A 157 -0.85 -2.66 21.89
C THR A 157 -1.63 -1.34 21.91
N ILE A 158 -2.28 -0.97 20.79
CA ILE A 158 -3.11 0.23 20.73
C ILE A 158 -4.31 0.12 21.67
N GLN A 159 -4.96 -1.04 21.79
CA GLN A 159 -6.08 -1.24 22.70
C GLN A 159 -5.64 -1.14 24.16
N ASN A 160 -4.50 -1.74 24.51
CA ASN A 160 -3.93 -1.67 25.86
C ASN A 160 -3.59 -0.22 26.23
N PHE A 161 -2.87 0.49 25.36
CA PHE A 161 -2.57 1.91 25.56
C PHE A 161 -3.83 2.76 25.80
N ARG A 162 -4.88 2.54 25.02
CA ARG A 162 -6.15 3.26 25.18
C ARG A 162 -6.82 2.93 26.51
N LYS A 163 -6.79 1.65 26.90
CA LYS A 163 -7.36 1.20 28.18
C LYS A 163 -6.64 1.86 29.36
N GLU A 164 -5.30 1.89 29.32
CA GLU A 164 -4.46 2.51 30.35
C GLU A 164 -4.67 4.03 30.47
N ASN A 165 -4.94 4.69 29.34
CA ASN A 165 -5.15 6.14 29.27
C ASN A 165 -6.64 6.55 29.30
N GLY A 166 -7.56 5.66 29.69
CA GLY A 166 -9.00 5.96 29.83
C GLY A 166 -9.70 6.33 28.51
N GLN A 167 -9.11 5.99 27.34
CA GLN A 167 -9.66 6.29 26.03
C GLN A 167 -10.65 5.23 25.58
N LYS A 168 -11.69 5.65 24.80
CA LYS A 168 -12.67 4.70 24.24
C LYS A 168 -12.00 3.65 23.34
N LEU A 169 -12.24 2.36 23.67
CA LEU A 169 -11.79 1.24 22.85
C LEU A 169 -12.54 1.24 21.51
N ARG A 170 -11.81 1.11 20.40
CA ARG A 170 -12.44 0.93 19.07
C ARG A 170 -12.88 -0.52 18.94
N ARG A 171 -14.19 -0.74 18.71
CA ARG A 171 -14.70 -2.06 18.36
C ARG A 171 -14.21 -2.44 16.97
N ARG A 172 -13.68 -3.66 16.82
CA ARG A 172 -13.36 -4.24 15.50
C ARG A 172 -14.68 -4.28 14.70
N ARG A 173 -14.74 -3.60 13.53
CA ARG A 173 -15.92 -3.70 12.67
C ARG A 173 -16.12 -5.16 12.29
N ARG A 174 -17.18 -5.80 12.79
CA ARG A 174 -17.56 -7.14 12.34
C ARG A 174 -17.83 -7.05 10.84
N ARG A 175 -17.11 -7.83 10.02
CA ARG A 175 -17.49 -8.06 8.63
C ARG A 175 -18.95 -8.51 8.64
N ARG A 176 -19.85 -7.75 7.99
CA ARG A 176 -21.22 -8.21 7.75
C ARG A 176 -21.12 -9.53 6.99
N LYS A 177 -21.57 -10.63 7.62
CA LYS A 177 -21.80 -11.87 6.89
C LYS A 177 -22.88 -11.55 5.87
N THR A 178 -22.56 -11.60 4.59
CA THR A 178 -23.52 -11.62 3.50
C THR A 178 -24.48 -12.78 3.78
N LYS A 179 -25.75 -12.48 4.02
CA LYS A 179 -26.79 -13.52 4.06
C LYS A 179 -26.76 -14.20 2.69
N LYS A 180 -26.40 -15.48 2.63
CA LYS A 180 -26.72 -16.34 1.50
C LYS A 180 -28.25 -16.29 1.40
N GLN A 181 -28.78 -15.72 0.32
CA GLN A 181 -30.17 -15.93 -0.06
C GLN A 181 -30.29 -17.40 -0.49
N ALA A 182 -31.21 -18.08 0.14
CA ALA A 182 -31.66 -19.42 -0.24
C ALA A 182 -32.48 -19.36 -1.52
#